data_9e2081a729a70dbf274d336f75d99d14
#
_entry.id   9e2081a729a70dbf274d336f75d99d14
#
_cell.length_a   1.000
_cell.length_b   1.000
_cell.length_c   1.000
_cell.angle_alpha   90.00
_cell.angle_beta   90.00
_cell.angle_gamma   90.00
#
_symmetry.space_group_name_H-M   'P 1'
#
loop_
_entity.id
_entity.type
_entity.pdbx_description
1 polymer ?
#
loop_
_entity_poly.entity_id
_entity_poly.type
_entity_poly.pdbx_seq_one_letter_code
_entity_poly.pdbx_strand_id
1 'polypeptide(L)'
;PHVFGIQAGQELLIKNSDATLHNIHSIPKKNKEFNFAMPKVVKQKKAKFDKSEDPFYIKCDVHPWMKTWVLVSDHPYYSVTDKNGNYQIKNVPAGTYEVVCWQEKFKKKAIVDKVTVGSGSVTKDFTFSRPKKK
;
A
#
# COMPACT_ATOMS: atom_id res chain seq x y z
N PRO A 1 -9.42 -4.12 -0.36
CA PRO A 1 -8.55 -4.00 0.82
C PRO A 1 -8.31 -2.55 1.19
N HIS A 2 -8.01 -2.33 2.47
CA HIS A 2 -7.79 -0.99 3.00
C HIS A 2 -6.38 -0.47 2.65
N VAL A 3 -5.41 -1.37 2.63
CA VAL A 3 -4.03 -1.10 2.24
C VAL A 3 -3.54 -2.29 1.41
N PHE A 4 -2.79 -2.03 0.37
CA PHE A 4 -2.12 -3.09 -0.38
C PHE A 4 -0.79 -2.60 -0.96
N GLY A 5 0.06 -3.53 -1.34
CA GLY A 5 1.31 -3.27 -2.02
C GLY A 5 1.30 -3.83 -3.43
N ILE A 6 2.02 -3.18 -4.32
CA ILE A 6 2.20 -3.63 -5.70
C ILE A 6 3.60 -3.24 -6.17
N GLN A 7 4.20 -4.03 -7.05
CA GLN A 7 5.49 -3.68 -7.63
C GLN A 7 5.32 -2.70 -8.79
N ALA A 8 6.30 -1.81 -8.95
CA ALA A 8 6.33 -0.90 -10.10
C ALA A 8 6.35 -1.71 -11.39
N GLY A 9 5.53 -1.31 -12.35
CA GLY A 9 5.39 -2.02 -13.61
C GLY A 9 4.42 -3.19 -13.60
N GLN A 10 3.92 -3.60 -12.43
CA GLN A 10 2.95 -4.67 -12.32
C GLN A 10 1.54 -4.16 -12.64
N GLU A 11 0.77 -4.96 -13.39
CA GLU A 11 -0.60 -4.59 -13.75
C GLU A 11 -1.53 -4.76 -12.57
N LEU A 12 -2.32 -3.73 -12.29
CA LEU A 12 -3.38 -3.73 -11.27
C LEU A 12 -4.72 -3.93 -11.97
N LEU A 13 -5.43 -5.00 -11.60
CA LEU A 13 -6.77 -5.27 -12.08
C LEU A 13 -7.80 -4.72 -11.09
N ILE A 14 -8.57 -3.74 -11.54
CA ILE A 14 -9.61 -3.10 -10.72
C ILE A 14 -10.95 -3.67 -11.15
N LYS A 15 -11.64 -4.31 -10.22
CA LYS A 15 -12.94 -4.95 -10.47
C LYS A 15 -14.07 -4.13 -9.85
N ASN A 16 -15.18 -4.04 -10.57
CA ASN A 16 -16.41 -3.44 -10.08
C ASN A 16 -17.49 -4.51 -10.01
N SER A 17 -17.79 -4.97 -8.79
CA SER A 17 -18.85 -5.96 -8.54
C SER A 17 -20.18 -5.32 -8.12
N ASP A 18 -20.17 -4.01 -7.88
CA ASP A 18 -21.36 -3.27 -7.43
C ASP A 18 -22.25 -2.86 -8.61
N ALA A 19 -23.52 -2.63 -8.33
CA ALA A 19 -24.48 -2.15 -9.31
C ALA A 19 -24.53 -0.61 -9.39
N THR A 20 -23.62 0.09 -8.70
CA THR A 20 -23.57 1.55 -8.67
C THR A 20 -22.40 2.10 -9.46
N LEU A 21 -22.54 3.35 -9.85
CA LEU A 21 -21.46 4.09 -10.51
C LEU A 21 -20.34 4.37 -9.52
N HIS A 22 -19.11 4.06 -9.95
CA HIS A 22 -17.89 4.44 -9.24
C HIS A 22 -16.98 5.19 -10.20
N ASN A 23 -16.08 5.99 -9.65
CA ASN A 23 -14.89 6.43 -10.37
C ASN A 23 -13.67 6.01 -9.57
N ILE A 24 -12.57 5.82 -10.25
CA ILE A 24 -11.31 5.40 -9.64
C ILE A 24 -10.31 6.52 -9.88
N HIS A 25 -9.96 7.21 -8.80
CA HIS A 25 -9.11 8.40 -8.86
C HIS A 25 -7.88 8.19 -7.98
N SER A 26 -6.72 8.05 -8.61
CA SER A 26 -5.45 7.93 -7.90
C SER A 26 -4.89 9.30 -7.55
N ILE A 27 -4.28 9.43 -6.37
CA ILE A 27 -3.67 10.68 -5.89
C ILE A 27 -2.18 10.43 -5.59
N PRO A 28 -1.37 10.11 -6.61
CA PRO A 28 0.07 9.87 -6.42
C PRO A 28 0.85 11.18 -6.39
N LYS A 29 2.11 11.07 -5.96
CA LYS A 29 3.07 12.19 -6.01
C LYS A 29 4.07 12.05 -7.15
N LYS A 30 4.46 10.82 -7.49
CA LYS A 30 5.47 10.51 -8.50
C LYS A 30 4.91 9.84 -9.74
N ASN A 31 3.93 8.98 -9.58
CA ASN A 31 3.29 8.30 -10.70
C ASN A 31 2.30 9.23 -11.41
N LYS A 32 1.92 8.86 -12.63
CA LYS A 32 0.88 9.56 -13.36
C LYS A 32 -0.47 9.35 -12.67
N GLU A 33 -1.18 10.45 -12.40
CA GLU A 33 -2.53 10.40 -11.85
C GLU A 33 -3.48 9.84 -12.91
N PHE A 34 -4.42 9.00 -12.47
CA PHE A 34 -5.51 8.57 -13.32
C PHE A 34 -6.85 8.80 -12.62
N ASN A 35 -7.88 9.04 -13.43
CA ASN A 35 -9.25 9.18 -12.98
C ASN A 35 -10.15 8.69 -14.10
N PHE A 36 -10.85 7.58 -13.87
CA PHE A 36 -11.75 7.02 -14.86
C PHE A 36 -13.05 6.55 -14.22
N ALA A 37 -14.13 6.61 -14.99
CA ALA A 37 -15.44 6.14 -14.54
C ALA A 37 -15.52 4.61 -14.63
N MET A 38 -16.20 4.00 -13.65
CA MET A 38 -16.58 2.59 -13.67
C MET A 38 -18.09 2.48 -13.48
N PRO A 39 -18.90 2.73 -14.54
CA PRO A 39 -20.33 2.48 -14.46
C PRO A 39 -20.60 0.98 -14.31
N LYS A 40 -21.83 0.64 -13.90
CA LYS A 40 -22.15 -0.76 -13.58
C LYS A 40 -21.93 -1.75 -14.72
N VAL A 41 -21.90 -1.29 -15.98
CA VAL A 41 -21.61 -2.13 -17.14
C VAL A 41 -20.12 -2.43 -17.32
N VAL A 42 -19.24 -1.63 -16.70
CA VAL A 42 -17.80 -1.83 -16.73
C VAL A 42 -17.40 -2.66 -15.52
N LYS A 43 -17.06 -3.92 -15.73
CA LYS A 43 -16.77 -4.87 -14.65
C LYS A 43 -15.32 -4.87 -14.21
N GLN A 44 -14.41 -4.41 -15.07
CA GLN A 44 -12.99 -4.34 -14.74
C GLN A 44 -12.26 -3.33 -15.60
N LYS A 45 -11.19 -2.78 -15.03
CA LYS A 45 -10.21 -1.95 -15.72
C LYS A 45 -8.81 -2.28 -15.24
N LYS A 46 -7.83 -2.00 -16.08
CA LYS A 46 -6.42 -2.24 -15.76
C LYS A 46 -5.72 -0.91 -15.55
N ALA A 47 -4.81 -0.88 -14.56
CA ALA A 47 -3.98 0.26 -14.28
C ALA A 47 -2.56 -0.21 -13.97
N LYS A 48 -1.61 0.70 -14.02
CA LYS A 48 -0.20 0.38 -13.82
C LYS A 48 0.52 1.59 -13.25
N PHE A 49 1.37 1.36 -12.27
CA PHE A 49 2.24 2.39 -11.71
C PHE A 49 3.67 2.04 -12.10
N ASP A 50 4.35 2.96 -12.79
CA ASP A 50 5.68 2.70 -13.35
C ASP A 50 6.82 3.07 -12.41
N LYS A 51 6.54 3.86 -11.37
CA LYS A 51 7.53 4.36 -10.42
C LYS A 51 7.20 3.92 -9.01
N SER A 52 8.23 3.49 -8.26
CA SER A 52 8.07 3.27 -6.83
C SER A 52 7.81 4.59 -6.11
N GLU A 53 6.94 4.56 -5.11
CA GLU A 53 6.69 5.71 -4.24
C GLU A 53 6.07 5.30 -2.91
N ASP A 54 6.16 6.20 -1.94
CA ASP A 54 5.55 6.02 -0.64
C ASP A 54 4.03 5.90 -0.75
N PRO A 55 3.37 5.32 0.26
CA PRO A 55 1.93 5.09 0.18
C PRO A 55 1.13 6.33 -0.17
N PHE A 56 0.28 6.19 -1.15
CA PHE A 56 -0.70 7.18 -1.57
C PHE A 56 -2.07 6.51 -1.65
N TYR A 57 -3.12 7.27 -1.88
CA TYR A 57 -4.46 6.68 -1.89
C TYR A 57 -5.12 6.74 -3.26
N ILE A 58 -6.04 5.80 -3.44
CA ILE A 58 -6.99 5.73 -4.55
C ILE A 58 -8.37 5.92 -3.93
N LYS A 59 -9.16 6.80 -4.50
CA LYS A 59 -10.48 7.14 -3.96
C LYS A 59 -11.57 7.06 -5.03
N CYS A 60 -12.81 7.07 -4.57
CA CYS A 60 -13.98 7.28 -5.40
C CYS A 60 -14.55 8.68 -5.07
N ASP A 61 -14.67 9.55 -6.07
CA ASP A 61 -15.20 10.91 -5.84
C ASP A 61 -16.70 10.90 -5.56
N VAL A 62 -17.42 9.87 -6.06
CA VAL A 62 -18.86 9.70 -5.82
C VAL A 62 -19.14 9.23 -4.40
N HIS A 63 -18.26 8.39 -3.85
CA HIS A 63 -18.37 7.83 -2.52
C HIS A 63 -17.11 8.13 -1.72
N PRO A 64 -17.01 9.30 -1.06
CA PRO A 64 -15.77 9.75 -0.42
C PRO A 64 -15.18 8.82 0.64
N TRP A 65 -16.01 7.94 1.24
CA TRP A 65 -15.54 6.94 2.20
C TRP A 65 -14.83 5.75 1.55
N MET A 66 -14.95 5.59 0.23
CA MET A 66 -14.29 4.51 -0.51
C MET A 66 -12.86 4.93 -0.86
N LYS A 67 -11.92 4.36 -0.13
CA LYS A 67 -10.51 4.77 -0.21
C LYS A 67 -9.63 3.58 0.13
N THR A 68 -8.55 3.40 -0.62
CA THR A 68 -7.51 2.42 -0.33
C THR A 68 -6.14 3.06 -0.45
N TRP A 69 -5.21 2.65 0.39
CA TRP A 69 -3.82 3.07 0.34
C TRP A 69 -3.00 2.05 -0.42
N VAL A 70 -2.07 2.51 -1.23
CA VAL A 70 -1.22 1.64 -2.02
C VAL A 70 0.23 2.05 -1.88
N LEU A 71 1.09 1.05 -1.66
CA LEU A 71 2.54 1.18 -1.73
C LEU A 71 2.98 0.65 -3.09
N VAL A 72 3.73 1.45 -3.85
CA VAL A 72 4.37 0.99 -5.08
C VAL A 72 5.85 0.78 -4.79
N SER A 73 6.29 -0.47 -4.87
CA SER A 73 7.66 -0.88 -4.54
C SER A 73 8.39 -1.33 -5.81
N ASP A 74 9.68 -1.07 -5.88
CA ASP A 74 10.53 -1.58 -6.96
C ASP A 74 11.15 -2.95 -6.65
N HIS A 75 10.78 -3.56 -5.53
CA HIS A 75 11.21 -4.89 -5.11
C HIS A 75 10.05 -5.63 -4.42
N PRO A 76 10.15 -6.97 -4.24
CA PRO A 76 9.07 -7.75 -3.65
C PRO A 76 9.07 -7.79 -2.11
N TYR A 77 10.00 -7.12 -1.45
CA TYR A 77 10.21 -7.24 -0.01
C TYR A 77 9.34 -6.26 0.77
N TYR A 78 8.04 -6.50 0.75
CA TYR A 78 7.05 -5.76 1.53
C TYR A 78 5.94 -6.69 1.99
N SER A 79 5.20 -6.27 2.99
CA SER A 79 4.06 -7.02 3.50
C SER A 79 3.04 -6.07 4.13
N VAL A 80 1.79 -6.48 4.12
CA VAL A 80 0.71 -5.80 4.83
C VAL A 80 0.32 -6.67 6.02
N THR A 81 0.17 -6.06 7.18
CA THR A 81 -0.22 -6.81 8.39
C THR A 81 -1.61 -7.40 8.24
N ASP A 82 -1.83 -8.55 8.86
CA ASP A 82 -3.15 -9.14 8.97
C ASP A 82 -3.97 -8.43 10.07
N LYS A 83 -5.20 -8.90 10.31
CA LYS A 83 -6.09 -8.32 11.32
C LYS A 83 -5.53 -8.38 12.74
N ASN A 84 -4.56 -9.23 13.00
CA ASN A 84 -3.91 -9.38 14.30
C ASN A 84 -2.59 -8.61 14.40
N GLY A 85 -2.22 -7.88 13.35
CA GLY A 85 -0.98 -7.11 13.31
C GLY A 85 0.26 -7.91 12.92
N ASN A 86 0.10 -9.14 12.45
CA ASN A 86 1.22 -9.98 12.04
C ASN A 86 1.60 -9.72 10.57
N TYR A 87 2.91 -9.72 10.29
CA TYR A 87 3.42 -9.62 8.94
C TYR A 87 4.57 -10.59 8.72
N GLN A 88 4.84 -10.90 7.46
CA GLN A 88 5.97 -11.74 7.09
C GLN A 88 6.50 -11.31 5.71
N ILE A 89 7.81 -11.12 5.62
CA ILE A 89 8.50 -10.86 4.35
C ILE A 89 9.44 -12.05 4.13
N LYS A 90 9.20 -12.79 3.04
CA LYS A 90 9.92 -14.03 2.75
C LYS A 90 11.08 -13.82 1.79
N ASN A 91 12.05 -14.73 1.84
CA ASN A 91 13.14 -14.84 0.88
C ASN A 91 14.03 -13.59 0.80
N VAL A 92 14.19 -12.89 1.92
CA VAL A 92 15.08 -11.74 1.99
C VAL A 92 16.53 -12.24 2.03
N PRO A 93 17.39 -11.82 1.07
CA PRO A 93 18.80 -12.22 1.11
C PRO A 93 19.50 -11.74 2.38
N ALA A 94 20.58 -12.45 2.77
CA ALA A 94 21.38 -12.03 3.91
C ALA A 94 21.90 -10.61 3.71
N GLY A 95 21.88 -9.80 4.74
CA GLY A 95 22.33 -8.41 4.70
C GLY A 95 21.69 -7.57 5.78
N THR A 96 22.08 -6.30 5.82
CA THR A 96 21.50 -5.32 6.74
C THR A 96 20.60 -4.39 5.95
N TYR A 97 19.37 -4.22 6.43
CA TYR A 97 18.32 -3.48 5.74
C TYR A 97 17.67 -2.46 6.66
N GLU A 98 17.17 -1.40 6.06
CA GLU A 98 16.22 -0.52 6.71
C GLU A 98 14.80 -1.04 6.46
N VAL A 99 14.05 -1.25 7.54
CA VAL A 99 12.64 -1.64 7.47
C VAL A 99 11.80 -0.41 7.78
N VAL A 100 10.92 -0.06 6.84
CA VAL A 100 10.01 1.08 7.00
C VAL A 100 8.63 0.53 7.33
N CYS A 101 8.11 0.93 8.47
CA CYS A 101 6.77 0.57 8.92
C CYS A 101 5.85 1.79 8.82
N TRP A 102 4.80 1.66 8.03
CA TRP A 102 3.87 2.75 7.74
C TRP A 102 2.45 2.38 8.14
N GLN A 103 1.73 3.36 8.70
CA GLN A 103 0.32 3.20 9.07
C GLN A 103 -0.41 4.52 8.75
N GLU A 104 -1.60 4.43 8.17
CA GLU A 104 -2.31 5.59 7.62
C GLU A 104 -2.60 6.70 8.63
N LYS A 105 -2.84 6.36 9.88
CA LYS A 105 -3.09 7.36 10.94
C LYS A 105 -1.83 8.10 11.37
N PHE A 106 -0.66 7.55 11.03
CA PHE A 106 0.65 8.11 11.37
C PHE A 106 1.50 8.35 10.13
N LYS A 107 0.89 8.67 9.01
CA LYS A 107 1.52 8.73 7.70
C LYS A 107 2.68 9.72 7.58
N LYS A 108 2.77 10.70 8.48
CA LYS A 108 3.90 11.63 8.52
C LYS A 108 5.06 11.14 9.39
N LYS A 109 4.88 10.02 10.08
CA LYS A 109 5.85 9.46 11.04
C LYS A 109 5.99 7.97 10.86
N ALA A 110 6.44 7.54 9.68
CA ALA A 110 6.81 6.15 9.48
C ALA A 110 7.96 5.78 10.44
N ILE A 111 7.92 4.56 10.96
CA ILE A 111 9.00 4.05 11.78
C ILE A 111 10.03 3.39 10.86
N VAL A 112 11.29 3.80 10.99
CA VAL A 112 12.39 3.22 10.22
C VAL A 112 13.37 2.60 11.22
N ASP A 113 13.70 1.32 11.02
CA ASP A 113 14.65 0.63 11.88
C ASP A 113 15.52 -0.32 11.07
N LYS A 114 16.70 -0.63 11.56
CA LYS A 114 17.64 -1.53 10.89
C LYS A 114 17.43 -2.96 11.37
N VAL A 115 17.52 -3.88 10.42
CA VAL A 115 17.42 -5.31 10.67
C VAL A 115 18.52 -6.01 9.90
N THR A 116 19.25 -6.94 10.57
CA THR A 116 20.24 -7.76 9.93
C THR A 116 19.67 -9.16 9.72
N VAL A 117 19.65 -9.59 8.45
CA VAL A 117 19.17 -10.91 8.05
C VAL A 117 20.37 -11.81 7.78
N GLY A 118 20.39 -12.97 8.46
CA GLY A 118 21.40 -14.02 8.23
C GLY A 118 20.77 -15.24 7.57
N SER A 119 21.21 -16.42 7.96
CA SER A 119 20.74 -17.70 7.42
C SER A 119 19.39 -18.15 8.00
N GLY A 120 18.95 -17.55 9.09
CA GLY A 120 17.68 -17.90 9.77
C GLY A 120 16.66 -16.78 9.74
N SER A 121 15.54 -17.02 10.39
CA SER A 121 14.48 -16.02 10.52
C SER A 121 14.84 -14.93 11.52
N VAL A 122 14.43 -13.72 11.27
CA VAL A 122 14.57 -12.56 12.17
C VAL A 122 13.19 -12.01 12.44
N THR A 123 12.91 -11.71 13.71
CA THR A 123 11.65 -11.09 14.11
C THR A 123 11.89 -9.63 14.46
N LYS A 124 11.04 -8.75 13.93
CA LYS A 124 11.07 -7.32 14.25
C LYS A 124 9.66 -6.84 14.48
N ASP A 125 9.41 -6.28 15.67
CA ASP A 125 8.12 -5.73 16.05
C ASP A 125 8.17 -4.20 16.00
N PHE A 126 7.03 -3.60 15.64
CA PHE A 126 6.86 -2.16 15.58
C PHE A 126 5.63 -1.76 16.37
N THR A 127 5.72 -0.64 17.07
CA THR A 127 4.61 -0.10 17.85
C THR A 127 4.40 1.37 17.48
N PHE A 128 3.16 1.69 17.08
CA PHE A 128 2.73 3.07 16.88
C PHE A 128 1.98 3.53 18.13
N SER A 129 2.33 4.72 18.63
CA SER A 129 1.70 5.31 19.79
C SER A 129 1.22 6.71 19.47
N ARG A 130 0.03 7.06 19.97
CA ARG A 130 -0.44 8.45 19.87
C ARG A 130 0.38 9.34 20.78
N PRO A 131 0.74 10.57 20.34
CA PRO A 131 1.39 11.52 21.23
C PRO A 131 0.51 11.79 22.45
N LYS A 132 1.15 11.89 23.63
CA LYS A 132 0.42 12.27 24.83
C LYS A 132 -0.07 13.72 24.69
N LYS A 133 -1.33 13.96 25.03
CA LYS A 133 -1.84 15.32 25.14
C LYS A 133 -1.14 16.02 26.31
N LYS A 134 -0.64 17.20 26.05
CA LYS A 134 -0.12 18.05 27.10
C LYS A 134 -1.28 18.74 27.83
#